data_4e6fb572a7cbabdccd2de083c5efb884
#
_entry.id   4e6fb572a7cbabdccd2de083c5efb884
#
_cell.length_a   1.000
_cell.length_b   1.000
_cell.length_c   1.000
_cell.angle_alpha   90.00
_cell.angle_beta   90.00
_cell.angle_gamma   90.00
#
_symmetry.space_group_name_H-M   'P 1'
#
loop_
_entity.id
_entity.type
_entity.pdbx_description
1 polymer ?
#
loop_
_entity_poly.entity_id
_entity_poly.type
_entity_poly.pdbx_seq_one_letter_code
_entity_poly.pdbx_strand_id
1 'polypeptide(L)'
;MQTSPAPAIVAGGAYQPVVLHAGIAYVSGQLPRQHGELRWTGKVGSELDLEQARQAARLCAARCLQALEEALGGLQRVERLLKVTGYVASAAGFVQQPAVIDAASEYFDEVLGARGGHAVVAAVGHAARAGGGM
;
A
#
# COMPACT_ATOMS: atom_id res chain seq x y z
N MET A 1 15.23 22.62 1.94
CA MET A 1 14.11 23.05 1.10
C MET A 1 12.92 22.15 1.32
N GLN A 2 11.79 22.74 1.41
CA GLN A 2 10.57 21.98 1.70
C GLN A 2 9.79 21.74 0.41
N THR A 3 9.44 20.50 0.17
CA THR A 3 8.58 20.16 -0.95
C THR A 3 7.12 20.37 -0.56
N SER A 4 6.27 20.57 -1.55
CA SER A 4 4.84 20.64 -1.30
C SER A 4 4.36 19.32 -0.70
N PRO A 5 3.45 19.34 0.27
CA PRO A 5 2.90 18.11 0.80
C PRO A 5 2.14 17.35 -0.30
N ALA A 6 2.11 16.03 -0.19
CA ALA A 6 1.32 15.24 -1.09
C ALA A 6 -0.16 15.60 -0.94
N PRO A 7 -0.96 15.52 -2.01
CA PRO A 7 -2.40 15.73 -1.88
C PRO A 7 -3.02 14.79 -0.84
N ALA A 8 -4.05 15.26 -0.17
CA ALA A 8 -4.76 14.46 0.81
C ALA A 8 -5.28 13.16 0.19
N ILE A 9 -5.34 12.12 1.01
CA ILE A 9 -5.88 10.84 0.57
C ILE A 9 -7.39 10.97 0.44
N VAL A 10 -7.89 10.68 -0.75
CA VAL A 10 -9.31 10.73 -1.06
C VAL A 10 -9.75 9.34 -1.49
N ALA A 11 -10.86 8.87 -0.91
CA ALA A 11 -11.41 7.58 -1.28
C ALA A 11 -11.87 7.58 -2.74
N GLY A 12 -11.59 6.49 -3.46
CA GLY A 12 -12.00 6.32 -4.84
C GLY A 12 -13.43 5.84 -5.00
N GLY A 13 -14.21 5.81 -3.91
CA GLY A 13 -15.59 5.34 -3.91
C GLY A 13 -16.31 5.76 -2.64
N ALA A 14 -17.45 5.14 -2.39
CA ALA A 14 -18.33 5.49 -1.26
C ALA A 14 -17.86 4.84 0.04
N TYR A 15 -16.63 5.15 0.48
CA TYR A 15 -16.06 4.61 1.71
C TYR A 15 -15.09 5.63 2.31
N GLN A 16 -14.70 5.42 3.55
CA GLN A 16 -13.72 6.25 4.25
C GLN A 16 -12.32 5.68 4.06
N PRO A 17 -11.29 6.54 3.91
CA PRO A 17 -9.91 6.07 3.86
C PRO A 17 -9.47 5.33 5.12
N VAL A 18 -9.94 5.77 6.29
CA VAL A 18 -9.60 5.16 7.58
C VAL A 18 -10.84 5.14 8.44
N VAL A 19 -11.06 4.01 9.12
CA VAL A 19 -12.09 3.89 10.15
C VAL A 19 -11.41 3.50 11.46
N LEU A 20 -11.73 4.21 12.53
CA LEU A 20 -11.23 3.93 13.87
C LEU A 20 -12.29 3.21 14.67
N HIS A 21 -11.92 2.10 15.30
CA HIS A 21 -12.85 1.37 16.17
C HIS A 21 -12.06 0.63 17.24
N ALA A 22 -12.42 0.83 18.49
CA ALA A 22 -11.83 0.12 19.63
C ALA A 22 -10.30 0.20 19.67
N GLY A 23 -9.75 1.37 19.34
CA GLY A 23 -8.31 1.58 19.36
C GLY A 23 -7.57 1.03 18.16
N ILE A 24 -8.28 0.53 17.16
CA ILE A 24 -7.68 0.00 15.94
C ILE A 24 -8.07 0.88 14.75
N ALA A 25 -7.09 1.20 13.93
CA ALA A 25 -7.32 1.92 12.68
C ALA A 25 -7.35 0.91 11.53
N TYR A 26 -8.43 0.93 10.78
CA TYR A 26 -8.61 0.11 9.58
C TYR A 26 -8.41 1.01 8.37
N VAL A 27 -7.45 0.70 7.53
CA VAL A 27 -7.11 1.51 6.37
C VAL A 27 -7.67 0.84 5.12
N SER A 28 -8.44 1.60 4.34
CA SER A 28 -8.95 1.12 3.07
C SER A 28 -7.82 0.84 2.09
N GLY A 29 -8.04 -0.07 1.15
CA GLY A 29 -7.03 -0.45 0.17
C GLY A 29 -6.50 0.75 -0.60
N GLN A 30 -5.19 0.80 -0.74
CA GLN A 30 -4.51 1.87 -1.47
C GLN A 30 -3.92 1.33 -2.77
N LEU A 31 -4.13 2.06 -3.84
CA LEU A 31 -3.55 1.77 -5.14
C LEU A 31 -2.28 2.63 -5.33
N PRO A 32 -1.37 2.23 -6.23
CA PRO A 32 -0.14 3.00 -6.45
C PRO A 32 -0.42 4.26 -7.28
N ARG A 33 -1.15 5.19 -6.71
CA ARG A 33 -1.50 6.47 -7.31
C ARG A 33 -0.52 7.54 -6.90
N GLN A 34 -0.22 8.42 -7.84
CA GLN A 34 0.56 9.61 -7.59
C GLN A 34 -0.15 10.77 -8.29
N HIS A 35 -0.47 11.80 -7.54
CA HIS A 35 -1.23 12.96 -8.04
C HIS A 35 -2.54 12.55 -8.71
N GLY A 36 -3.24 11.57 -8.12
CA GLY A 36 -4.53 11.12 -8.61
C GLY A 36 -4.49 10.10 -9.73
N GLU A 37 -3.31 9.81 -10.29
CA GLU A 37 -3.16 8.88 -11.39
C GLU A 37 -2.43 7.62 -10.96
N LEU A 38 -2.81 6.48 -11.54
CA LEU A 38 -2.07 5.23 -11.33
C LEU A 38 -0.68 5.38 -11.94
N ARG A 39 0.34 5.23 -11.09
CA ARG A 39 1.74 5.35 -11.51
C ARG A 39 2.21 4.13 -12.28
N TRP A 40 1.74 2.95 -11.88
CA TRP A 40 2.03 1.69 -12.55
C TRP A 40 0.74 0.95 -12.81
N THR A 41 0.61 0.41 -14.01
CA THR A 41 -0.54 -0.39 -14.43
C THR A 41 -0.05 -1.66 -15.11
N GLY A 42 -0.86 -2.71 -15.06
CA GLY A 42 -0.54 -3.98 -15.68
C GLY A 42 -0.25 -5.06 -14.67
N LYS A 43 0.02 -6.25 -15.19
CA LYS A 43 0.30 -7.43 -14.39
C LYS A 43 1.78 -7.60 -14.16
N VAL A 44 2.15 -7.93 -12.94
CA VAL A 44 3.54 -8.25 -12.61
C VAL A 44 3.92 -9.57 -13.26
N GLY A 45 5.05 -9.57 -13.93
CA GLY A 45 5.50 -10.71 -14.71
C GLY A 45 5.11 -10.61 -16.19
N SER A 46 4.36 -9.61 -16.56
CA SER A 46 3.98 -9.30 -17.94
C SER A 46 4.37 -7.85 -18.25
N GLU A 47 3.45 -6.89 -18.06
CA GLU A 47 3.72 -5.47 -18.32
C GLU A 47 4.67 -4.85 -17.30
N LEU A 48 4.70 -5.38 -16.08
CA LEU A 48 5.57 -4.87 -15.01
C LEU A 48 6.60 -5.92 -14.64
N ASP A 49 7.84 -5.48 -14.42
CA ASP A 49 8.87 -6.34 -13.84
C ASP A 49 8.81 -6.30 -12.31
N LEU A 50 9.62 -7.13 -11.66
CA LEU A 50 9.63 -7.22 -10.20
C LEU A 50 10.01 -5.89 -9.54
N GLU A 51 11.00 -5.18 -10.08
CA GLU A 51 11.43 -3.92 -9.49
C GLU A 51 10.35 -2.85 -9.57
N GLN A 52 9.67 -2.76 -10.70
CA GLN A 52 8.55 -1.83 -10.86
C GLN A 52 7.41 -2.17 -9.87
N ALA A 53 7.14 -3.45 -9.71
CA ALA A 53 6.13 -3.91 -8.75
C ALA A 53 6.51 -3.56 -7.31
N ARG A 54 7.79 -3.71 -6.97
CA ARG A 54 8.28 -3.35 -5.63
C ARG A 54 8.14 -1.83 -5.39
N GLN A 55 8.43 -1.01 -6.39
CA GLN A 55 8.22 0.43 -6.28
C GLN A 55 6.74 0.78 -6.12
N ALA A 56 5.87 0.09 -6.84
CA ALA A 56 4.42 0.27 -6.68
C ALA A 56 3.97 -0.09 -5.27
N ALA A 57 4.48 -1.17 -4.70
CA ALA A 57 4.17 -1.59 -3.33
C ALA A 57 4.63 -0.54 -2.32
N ARG A 58 5.80 0.04 -2.51
CA ARG A 58 6.29 1.13 -1.63
C ARG A 58 5.38 2.34 -1.70
N LEU A 59 4.92 2.70 -2.87
CA LEU A 59 3.98 3.83 -3.02
C LEU A 59 2.66 3.54 -2.32
N CYS A 60 2.12 2.32 -2.45
CA CYS A 60 0.91 1.93 -1.73
C CYS A 60 1.11 2.03 -0.22
N ALA A 61 2.26 1.57 0.28
CA ALA A 61 2.58 1.67 1.70
C ALA A 61 2.67 3.13 2.17
N ALA A 62 3.29 3.98 1.38
CA ALA A 62 3.38 5.41 1.69
C ALA A 62 2.00 6.05 1.77
N ARG A 63 1.10 5.66 0.88
CA ARG A 63 -0.28 6.18 0.90
C ARG A 63 -1.06 5.68 2.10
N CYS A 64 -0.84 4.43 2.52
CA CYS A 64 -1.45 3.92 3.76
C CYS A 64 -1.00 4.75 4.96
N LEU A 65 0.29 5.03 5.08
CA LEU A 65 0.79 5.84 6.19
C LEU A 65 0.30 7.28 6.12
N GLN A 66 0.18 7.84 4.92
CA GLN A 66 -0.38 9.18 4.77
C GLN A 66 -1.83 9.23 5.24
N ALA A 67 -2.63 8.21 4.88
CA ALA A 67 -4.01 8.13 5.33
C ALA A 67 -4.10 8.05 6.86
N LEU A 68 -3.23 7.26 7.48
CA LEU A 68 -3.15 7.17 8.94
C LEU A 68 -2.74 8.50 9.57
N GLU A 69 -1.73 9.14 9.01
CA GLU A 69 -1.26 10.43 9.51
C GLU A 69 -2.39 11.47 9.49
N GLU A 70 -3.13 11.52 8.41
CA GLU A 70 -4.25 12.47 8.28
C GLU A 70 -5.37 12.14 9.27
N ALA A 71 -5.69 10.86 9.41
CA ALA A 71 -6.79 10.45 10.29
C ALA A 71 -6.46 10.60 11.78
N LEU A 72 -5.18 10.38 12.16
CA LEU A 72 -4.78 10.36 13.56
C LEU A 72 -4.17 11.69 14.02
N GLY A 73 -3.79 12.56 13.11
CA GLY A 73 -3.09 13.80 13.44
C GLY A 73 -1.58 13.61 13.61
N GLY A 74 -1.04 12.50 13.14
CA GLY A 74 0.39 12.24 13.16
C GLY A 74 0.70 10.77 13.32
N LEU A 75 1.82 10.33 12.77
CA LEU A 75 2.23 8.92 12.84
C LEU A 75 2.75 8.52 14.23
N GLN A 76 3.09 9.49 15.09
CA GLN A 76 3.47 9.17 16.46
C GLN A 76 2.35 8.51 17.26
N ARG A 77 1.12 8.62 16.79
CA ARG A 77 -0.04 8.01 17.44
C ARG A 77 -0.22 6.54 17.06
N VAL A 78 0.55 6.04 16.12
CA VAL A 78 0.54 4.62 15.75
C VAL A 78 1.44 3.86 16.72
N GLU A 79 0.86 2.97 17.52
CA GLU A 79 1.65 2.15 18.43
C GLU A 79 2.41 1.06 17.68
N ARG A 80 1.74 0.40 16.74
CA ARG A 80 2.34 -0.64 15.90
C ARG A 80 1.39 -0.99 14.76
N LEU A 81 1.95 -1.54 13.70
CA LEU A 81 1.15 -2.19 12.68
C LEU A 81 0.80 -3.59 13.14
N LEU A 82 -0.44 -3.99 12.90
CA LEU A 82 -0.92 -5.31 13.31
C LEU A 82 -0.92 -6.28 12.14
N LYS A 83 -1.43 -5.86 10.99
CA LYS A 83 -1.58 -6.71 9.81
C LYS A 83 -1.47 -5.88 8.55
N VAL A 84 -0.78 -6.42 7.58
CA VAL A 84 -0.69 -5.85 6.23
C VAL A 84 -1.10 -6.93 5.24
N THR A 85 -2.03 -6.61 4.36
CA THR A 85 -2.41 -7.52 3.27
C THR A 85 -2.11 -6.81 1.95
N GLY A 86 -1.35 -7.49 1.09
CA GLY A 86 -1.02 -6.97 -0.22
C GLY A 86 -1.60 -7.84 -1.32
N TYR A 87 -2.23 -7.20 -2.29
CA TYR A 87 -2.79 -7.88 -3.46
C TYR A 87 -1.97 -7.51 -4.68
N VAL A 88 -1.47 -8.53 -5.37
CA VAL A 88 -0.58 -8.34 -6.52
C VAL A 88 -1.28 -8.85 -7.77
N ALA A 89 -1.59 -7.95 -8.71
CA ALA A 89 -2.11 -8.35 -10.01
C ALA A 89 -0.99 -9.06 -10.76
N SER A 90 -1.16 -10.36 -10.98
CA SER A 90 -0.09 -11.25 -11.41
C SER A 90 -0.38 -11.86 -12.78
N ALA A 91 0.65 -11.93 -13.62
CA ALA A 91 0.59 -12.73 -14.83
C ALA A 91 0.60 -14.21 -14.47
N ALA A 92 0.14 -15.03 -15.40
CA ALA A 92 0.18 -16.49 -15.21
C ALA A 92 1.63 -16.91 -14.95
N GLY A 93 1.83 -17.74 -13.93
CA GLY A 93 3.14 -18.24 -13.58
C GLY A 93 3.99 -17.33 -12.70
N PHE A 94 3.57 -16.11 -12.45
CA PHE A 94 4.30 -15.25 -11.52
C PHE A 94 4.07 -15.73 -10.09
N VAL A 95 5.15 -15.97 -9.35
CA VAL A 95 5.08 -16.56 -8.01
C VAL A 95 5.84 -15.74 -6.95
N GLN A 96 6.33 -14.56 -7.30
CA GLN A 96 7.13 -13.75 -6.38
C GLN A 96 6.32 -12.66 -5.67
N GLN A 97 5.03 -12.92 -5.40
CA GLN A 97 4.19 -12.00 -4.66
C GLN A 97 4.80 -11.60 -3.31
N PRO A 98 5.39 -12.53 -2.53
CA PRO A 98 6.04 -12.13 -1.28
C PRO A 98 7.15 -11.10 -1.47
N ALA A 99 7.97 -11.25 -2.52
CA ALA A 99 9.04 -10.30 -2.80
C ALA A 99 8.50 -8.91 -3.10
N VAL A 100 7.36 -8.82 -3.78
CA VAL A 100 6.69 -7.54 -4.03
C VAL A 100 6.26 -6.90 -2.73
N ILE A 101 5.57 -7.65 -1.88
CA ILE A 101 5.03 -7.11 -0.63
C ILE A 101 6.13 -6.84 0.40
N ASP A 102 7.25 -7.54 0.34
CA ASP A 102 8.41 -7.23 1.17
C ASP A 102 8.85 -5.77 1.00
N ALA A 103 8.70 -5.22 -0.19
CA ALA A 103 9.04 -3.81 -0.41
C ALA A 103 8.16 -2.87 0.42
N ALA A 104 6.89 -3.19 0.58
CA ALA A 104 6.00 -2.43 1.47
C ALA A 104 6.43 -2.58 2.92
N SER A 105 6.76 -3.81 3.35
CA SER A 105 7.22 -4.06 4.71
C SER A 105 8.51 -3.31 5.01
N GLU A 106 9.44 -3.27 4.08
CA GLU A 106 10.67 -2.50 4.21
C GLU A 106 10.38 -1.02 4.39
N TYR A 107 9.42 -0.50 3.64
CA TYR A 107 9.03 0.90 3.77
C TYR A 107 8.44 1.21 5.15
N PHE A 108 7.56 0.32 5.64
CA PHE A 108 7.01 0.50 6.99
C PHE A 108 8.10 0.48 8.05
N ASP A 109 9.11 -0.38 7.90
CA ASP A 109 10.27 -0.40 8.79
C ASP A 109 11.06 0.90 8.73
N GLU A 110 11.28 1.43 7.54
CA GLU A 110 12.01 2.67 7.36
C GLU A 110 11.33 3.83 8.08
N VAL A 111 10.01 3.91 8.01
CA VAL A 111 9.26 5.04 8.56
C VAL A 111 8.93 4.86 10.03
N LEU A 112 8.51 3.67 10.43
CA LEU A 112 7.99 3.41 11.77
C LEU A 112 8.98 2.67 12.68
N GLY A 113 10.09 2.17 12.13
CA GLY A 113 11.02 1.36 12.90
C GLY A 113 10.36 0.09 13.39
N ALA A 114 10.64 -0.30 14.62
CA ALA A 114 10.10 -1.53 15.20
C ALA A 114 8.56 -1.58 15.22
N ARG A 115 7.91 -0.43 15.18
CA ARG A 115 6.44 -0.37 15.15
C ARG A 115 5.86 -0.90 13.83
N GLY A 116 6.65 -0.90 12.76
CA GLY A 116 6.21 -1.40 11.45
C GLY A 116 6.67 -2.81 11.13
N GLY A 117 7.73 -3.28 11.80
CA GLY A 117 8.45 -4.48 11.37
C GLY A 117 7.90 -5.80 11.88
N HIS A 118 6.88 -5.80 12.70
CA HIS A 118 6.36 -7.02 13.33
C HIS A 118 4.89 -7.28 13.02
N ALA A 119 4.40 -6.74 11.91
CA ALA A 119 3.04 -6.99 11.46
C ALA A 119 2.91 -8.39 10.86
N VAL A 120 1.73 -8.97 10.97
CA VAL A 120 1.38 -10.15 10.19
C VAL A 120 1.19 -9.73 8.74
N VAL A 121 1.80 -10.45 7.81
CA VAL A 121 1.76 -10.09 6.39
C VAL A 121 1.13 -11.20 5.58
N ALA A 122 0.21 -10.83 4.70
CA ALA A 122 -0.35 -11.73 3.70
C ALA A 122 -0.10 -11.14 2.31
N ALA A 123 0.43 -11.95 1.42
CA ALA A 123 0.66 -11.57 0.03
C ALA A 123 -0.23 -12.44 -0.85
N VAL A 124 -1.15 -11.81 -1.59
CA VAL A 124 -2.13 -12.52 -2.39
C VAL A 124 -1.92 -12.17 -3.87
N GLY A 125 -1.66 -13.18 -4.67
CA GLY A 125 -1.62 -13.03 -6.11
C GLY A 125 -3.00 -13.26 -6.72
N HIS A 126 -3.35 -12.47 -7.71
CA HIS A 126 -4.59 -12.68 -8.44
C HIS A 126 -4.41 -12.32 -9.92
N ALA A 127 -5.19 -12.95 -10.77
CA ALA A 127 -5.22 -12.59 -12.18
C ALA A 127 -6.10 -11.35 -12.35
N ALA A 128 -5.55 -10.32 -12.99
CA ALA A 128 -6.34 -9.14 -13.31
C ALA A 128 -7.32 -9.50 -14.43
N ARG A 129 -8.52 -8.94 -14.38
CA ARG A 129 -9.52 -9.16 -15.42
C ARG A 129 -9.15 -8.35 -16.68
N ALA A 130 -9.57 -8.87 -17.81
CA ALA A 130 -9.55 -8.08 -19.03
C ALA A 130 -10.39 -6.83 -18.80
N GLY A 131 -9.85 -5.68 -19.19
CA GLY A 131 -10.50 -4.41 -18.90
C GLY A 131 -9.96 -3.73 -17.65
N GLY A 132 -8.95 -4.32 -17.01
CA GLY A 132 -8.08 -3.63 -16.06
C GLY A 132 -8.65 -3.36 -14.68
N GLY A 133 -9.62 -4.05 -14.25
CA GLY A 133 -10.06 -3.94 -12.87
C GLY A 133 -9.37 -4.98 -12.00
N MET A 134 -9.42 -4.76 -10.71
CA MET A 134 -9.07 -5.83 -9.78
C MET A 134 -10.09 -6.95 -9.84
#